data_75fb163cfb0763268343d4c6b5060686
#
_entry.id   75fb163cfb0763268343d4c6b5060686
#
_cell.length_a   1.000
_cell.length_b   1.000
_cell.length_c   1.000
_cell.angle_alpha   90.00
_cell.angle_beta   90.00
_cell.angle_gamma   90.00
#
_symmetry.space_group_name_H-M   'P 1'
#
loop_
_entity.id
_entity.type
_entity.pdbx_description
1 polymer ?
#
loop_
_entity_poly.entity_id
_entity_poly.type
_entity_poly.pdbx_seq_one_letter_code
_entity_poly.pdbx_strand_id
1 'polypeptide(L)'
;MVGIVLSAPRVEEVAVSTALYRRYRPETFAEVIGQEHVTEPLMVALEKNRVNHAYLFSGPRGCGKTTSARILARCLNCAQGPTPTPCGVCDSCRELSRDGGGSLDVIEMDAASHGGVDHARDLRERATLAPVRDRYKIFIIDEAHMVTREGFNALLKIVEEPPEHVKFIFATTEPNKVLGTIRSRTHHYPFRLVPPEVLLPFLQGLCDQEQVPVEPGVLQLVIRAGGGSVRDSLSILDQLMAGASSQNGIEYDRAVALLGYTHAQLLDEVIEALGAKDAPTLFGAVSRVVATGQDPRRFVED
;
A
#
# COMPACT_ATOMS: atom_id res chain seq x y z
N MET A 1 12.32 32.70 54.72
CA MET A 1 12.25 31.42 54.00
C MET A 1 11.45 31.65 52.74
N VAL A 2 12.17 31.75 51.61
CA VAL A 2 11.55 31.94 50.26
C VAL A 2 11.51 30.59 49.62
N GLY A 3 10.29 30.03 49.42
CA GLY A 3 10.10 28.75 48.78
C GLY A 3 10.24 28.89 47.26
N ILE A 4 11.26 28.26 46.69
CA ILE A 4 11.43 28.11 45.24
C ILE A 4 10.51 26.99 44.79
N VAL A 5 9.43 27.34 44.07
CA VAL A 5 8.59 26.40 43.35
C VAL A 5 9.29 26.08 42.02
N LEU A 6 9.92 24.93 41.94
CA LEU A 6 10.43 24.37 40.67
C LEU A 6 9.21 23.90 39.86
N SER A 7 8.86 24.66 38.83
CA SER A 7 7.94 24.18 37.80
C SER A 7 8.65 23.08 36.98
N ALA A 8 8.09 21.86 37.00
CA ALA A 8 8.52 20.79 36.12
C ALA A 8 8.33 21.21 34.64
N PRO A 9 9.29 20.93 33.75
CA PRO A 9 9.09 21.18 32.34
C PRO A 9 7.93 20.33 31.83
N ARG A 10 7.00 20.96 31.10
CA ARG A 10 6.00 20.22 30.31
C ARG A 10 6.75 19.34 29.33
N VAL A 11 6.58 18.05 29.48
CA VAL A 11 6.93 17.12 28.41
C VAL A 11 5.99 17.45 27.25
N GLU A 12 6.49 18.12 26.23
CA GLU A 12 5.80 18.19 24.93
C GLU A 12 5.61 16.73 24.49
N GLU A 13 4.35 16.29 24.38
CA GLU A 13 4.01 15.03 23.73
C GLU A 13 4.62 15.08 22.33
N VAL A 14 5.70 14.34 22.14
CA VAL A 14 6.24 14.07 20.82
C VAL A 14 5.15 13.29 20.08
N ALA A 15 4.38 13.99 19.26
CA ALA A 15 3.39 13.38 18.41
C ALA A 15 4.12 12.30 17.58
N VAL A 16 3.78 11.04 17.81
CA VAL A 16 4.34 9.92 17.03
C VAL A 16 3.96 10.19 15.58
N SER A 17 4.95 10.58 14.78
CA SER A 17 4.75 10.88 13.37
C SER A 17 4.22 9.61 12.68
N THR A 18 2.98 9.65 12.22
CA THR A 18 2.39 8.55 11.47
C THR A 18 3.08 8.45 10.11
N ALA A 19 3.57 7.27 9.75
CA ALA A 19 4.28 7.03 8.49
C ALA A 19 3.48 7.54 7.26
N LEU A 20 4.19 8.12 6.27
CA LEU A 20 3.61 8.73 5.07
C LEU A 20 2.60 7.82 4.38
N TYR A 21 2.92 6.52 4.20
CA TYR A 21 2.02 5.57 3.54
C TYR A 21 0.69 5.34 4.28
N ARG A 22 0.59 5.68 5.57
CA ARG A 22 -0.66 5.67 6.34
C ARG A 22 -1.37 7.02 6.23
N ARG A 23 -0.64 8.11 6.43
CA ARG A 23 -1.14 9.49 6.41
C ARG A 23 -1.73 9.88 5.06
N TYR A 24 -1.12 9.41 3.96
CA TYR A 24 -1.56 9.64 2.58
C TYR A 24 -2.27 8.44 1.95
N ARG A 25 -2.84 7.56 2.77
CA ARG A 25 -3.64 6.44 2.27
C ARG A 25 -4.91 6.96 1.62
N PRO A 26 -5.19 6.62 0.34
CA PRO A 26 -6.42 7.02 -0.34
C PRO A 26 -7.69 6.66 0.42
N GLU A 27 -8.67 7.54 0.42
CA GLU A 27 -9.99 7.35 1.02
C GLU A 27 -11.12 7.26 0.00
N THR A 28 -10.83 7.62 -1.25
CA THR A 28 -11.76 7.52 -2.39
C THR A 28 -11.06 6.87 -3.58
N PHE A 29 -11.83 6.33 -4.53
CA PHE A 29 -11.25 5.76 -5.76
C PHE A 29 -10.56 6.80 -6.63
N ALA A 30 -10.98 8.06 -6.58
CA ALA A 30 -10.36 9.16 -7.33
C ALA A 30 -8.94 9.49 -6.84
N GLU A 31 -8.60 9.14 -5.59
CA GLU A 31 -7.27 9.35 -5.02
C GLU A 31 -6.31 8.18 -5.31
N VAL A 32 -6.81 7.06 -5.85
CA VAL A 32 -5.98 5.87 -6.15
C VAL A 32 -5.28 6.08 -7.48
N ILE A 33 -3.99 6.36 -7.45
CA ILE A 33 -3.18 6.65 -8.63
C ILE A 33 -2.80 5.40 -9.43
N GLY A 34 -2.77 5.52 -10.77
CA GLY A 34 -2.26 4.50 -11.70
C GLY A 34 -3.07 3.20 -11.73
N GLN A 35 -4.31 3.21 -11.23
CA GLN A 35 -5.20 2.04 -11.22
C GLN A 35 -6.55 2.33 -11.90
N GLU A 36 -6.61 3.28 -12.82
CA GLU A 36 -7.84 3.75 -13.49
C GLU A 36 -8.60 2.58 -14.15
N HIS A 37 -7.86 1.61 -14.70
CA HIS A 37 -8.42 0.39 -15.29
C HIS A 37 -9.17 -0.52 -14.30
N VAL A 38 -8.98 -0.31 -12.98
CA VAL A 38 -9.69 -0.97 -11.88
C VAL A 38 -10.75 -0.03 -11.28
N THR A 39 -10.36 1.22 -10.98
CA THR A 39 -11.22 2.15 -10.24
C THR A 39 -12.40 2.64 -11.05
N GLU A 40 -12.22 2.95 -12.34
CA GLU A 40 -13.31 3.39 -13.21
C GLU A 40 -14.43 2.35 -13.38
N PRO A 41 -14.15 1.06 -13.70
CA PRO A 41 -15.19 0.04 -13.76
C PRO A 41 -15.92 -0.17 -12.42
N LEU A 42 -15.22 -0.06 -11.29
CA LEU A 42 -15.82 -0.16 -9.96
C LEU A 42 -16.75 1.02 -9.68
N MET A 43 -16.33 2.25 -10.00
CA MET A 43 -17.18 3.45 -9.86
C MET A 43 -18.43 3.36 -10.71
N VAL A 44 -18.31 2.96 -11.97
CA VAL A 44 -19.46 2.77 -12.88
C VAL A 44 -20.42 1.69 -12.36
N ALA A 45 -19.88 0.59 -11.79
CA ALA A 45 -20.71 -0.46 -11.20
C ALA A 45 -21.49 0.04 -9.98
N LEU A 46 -20.87 0.87 -9.15
CA LEU A 46 -21.50 1.51 -7.99
C LEU A 46 -22.59 2.49 -8.40
N GLU A 47 -22.34 3.36 -9.40
CA GLU A 47 -23.33 4.31 -9.94
C GLU A 47 -24.58 3.59 -10.49
N LYS A 48 -24.38 2.45 -11.17
CA LYS A 48 -25.46 1.66 -11.74
C LYS A 48 -26.08 0.67 -10.73
N ASN A 49 -25.68 0.72 -9.47
CA ASN A 49 -26.09 -0.22 -8.42
C ASN A 49 -25.91 -1.70 -8.83
N ARG A 50 -24.87 -2.00 -9.62
CA ARG A 50 -24.50 -3.35 -10.05
C ARG A 50 -23.41 -3.92 -9.16
N VAL A 51 -23.77 -4.17 -7.90
CA VAL A 51 -22.86 -4.64 -6.87
C VAL A 51 -22.81 -6.16 -6.86
N ASN A 52 -21.61 -6.72 -7.04
CA ASN A 52 -21.39 -8.15 -6.98
C ASN A 52 -21.27 -8.62 -5.52
N HIS A 53 -21.43 -9.94 -5.33
CA HIS A 53 -21.28 -10.54 -4.02
C HIS A 53 -19.82 -10.84 -3.65
N ALA A 54 -18.93 -11.02 -4.65
CA ALA A 54 -17.54 -11.37 -4.42
C ALA A 54 -16.60 -10.69 -5.43
N TYR A 55 -15.50 -10.14 -4.93
CA TYR A 55 -14.46 -9.45 -5.66
C TYR A 55 -13.11 -10.11 -5.40
N LEU A 56 -12.24 -10.15 -6.40
CA LEU A 56 -10.85 -10.58 -6.26
C LEU A 56 -9.93 -9.45 -6.75
N PHE A 57 -9.21 -8.83 -5.82
CA PHE A 57 -8.17 -7.83 -6.11
C PHE A 57 -6.82 -8.53 -6.11
N SER A 58 -6.18 -8.61 -7.26
CA SER A 58 -4.87 -9.25 -7.40
C SER A 58 -3.81 -8.27 -7.87
N GLY A 59 -2.56 -8.59 -7.66
CA GLY A 59 -1.44 -7.79 -8.17
C GLY A 59 -0.30 -7.62 -7.17
N PRO A 60 0.78 -6.93 -7.55
CA PRO A 60 1.97 -6.78 -6.73
C PRO A 60 1.69 -6.14 -5.37
N ARG A 61 2.63 -6.31 -4.42
CA ARG A 61 2.55 -5.67 -3.12
C ARG A 61 2.59 -4.14 -3.26
N GLY A 62 1.87 -3.44 -2.38
CA GLY A 62 1.92 -1.98 -2.27
C GLY A 62 1.22 -1.19 -3.38
N CYS A 63 0.45 -1.84 -4.29
CA CYS A 63 -0.28 -1.19 -5.38
C CYS A 63 -1.72 -0.76 -5.01
N GLY A 64 -2.13 -0.83 -3.74
CA GLY A 64 -3.41 -0.31 -3.28
C GLY A 64 -4.56 -1.32 -3.17
N LYS A 65 -4.35 -2.65 -3.28
CA LYS A 65 -5.41 -3.69 -3.18
C LYS A 65 -6.26 -3.57 -1.91
N THR A 66 -5.62 -3.66 -0.74
CA THR A 66 -6.30 -3.58 0.57
C THR A 66 -6.93 -2.20 0.79
N THR A 67 -6.29 -1.14 0.31
CA THR A 67 -6.83 0.21 0.33
C THR A 67 -8.11 0.30 -0.49
N SER A 68 -8.09 -0.18 -1.73
CA SER A 68 -9.28 -0.21 -2.60
C SER A 68 -10.39 -1.12 -2.06
N ALA A 69 -10.04 -2.21 -1.34
CA ALA A 69 -11.03 -3.04 -0.64
C ALA A 69 -11.77 -2.25 0.44
N ARG A 70 -11.05 -1.46 1.24
CA ARG A 70 -11.66 -0.58 2.25
C ARG A 70 -12.48 0.54 1.62
N ILE A 71 -12.00 1.15 0.52
CA ILE A 71 -12.74 2.17 -0.23
C ILE A 71 -14.04 1.57 -0.76
N LEU A 72 -14.00 0.37 -1.35
CA LEU A 72 -15.19 -0.31 -1.84
C LEU A 72 -16.18 -0.57 -0.71
N ALA A 73 -15.72 -1.07 0.44
CA ALA A 73 -16.56 -1.27 1.62
C ALA A 73 -17.21 0.04 2.09
N ARG A 74 -16.46 1.13 2.09
CA ARG A 74 -16.94 2.47 2.42
C ARG A 74 -17.99 2.97 1.43
N CYS A 75 -17.80 2.75 0.13
CA CYS A 75 -18.76 3.07 -0.92
C CYS A 75 -20.07 2.28 -0.79
N LEU A 76 -19.98 1.00 -0.44
CA LEU A 76 -21.11 0.10 -0.28
C LEU A 76 -21.95 0.42 0.96
N ASN A 77 -21.29 0.72 2.08
CA ASN A 77 -21.94 0.94 3.39
C ASN A 77 -22.18 2.42 3.73
N CYS A 78 -21.78 3.35 2.87
CA CYS A 78 -22.12 4.76 3.04
C CYS A 78 -23.64 4.94 3.20
N ALA A 79 -24.06 5.82 4.10
CA ALA A 79 -25.47 6.12 4.30
C ALA A 79 -26.17 6.58 3.00
N GLN A 80 -25.42 7.23 2.09
CA GLN A 80 -25.89 7.67 0.76
C GLN A 80 -25.64 6.62 -0.34
N GLY A 81 -25.07 5.44 0.03
CA GLY A 81 -24.64 4.44 -0.95
C GLY A 81 -25.70 3.38 -1.31
N PRO A 82 -25.30 2.43 -2.15
CA PRO A 82 -23.98 2.34 -2.81
C PRO A 82 -23.66 3.54 -3.68
N THR A 83 -22.45 4.07 -3.56
CA THR A 83 -22.03 5.30 -4.27
C THR A 83 -20.52 5.24 -4.57
N PRO A 84 -20.05 5.75 -5.73
CA PRO A 84 -18.61 5.87 -5.99
C PRO A 84 -17.94 6.97 -5.14
N THR A 85 -18.73 7.89 -4.58
CA THR A 85 -18.27 9.02 -3.77
C THR A 85 -18.84 8.93 -2.35
N PRO A 86 -18.19 8.21 -1.42
CA PRO A 86 -18.66 8.09 -0.05
C PRO A 86 -18.67 9.45 0.65
N CYS A 87 -19.71 9.72 1.46
CA CYS A 87 -19.96 11.05 2.04
C CYS A 87 -18.89 11.53 3.04
N GLY A 88 -18.06 10.64 3.58
CA GLY A 88 -17.00 10.97 4.54
C GLY A 88 -17.47 11.27 5.96
N VAL A 89 -18.76 11.50 6.20
CA VAL A 89 -19.29 12.02 7.48
C VAL A 89 -20.19 11.05 8.24
N CYS A 90 -20.80 10.06 7.58
CA CYS A 90 -21.58 9.04 8.28
C CYS A 90 -20.68 8.09 9.08
N ASP A 91 -21.26 7.34 10.02
CA ASP A 91 -20.51 6.47 10.92
C ASP A 91 -19.67 5.44 10.15
N SER A 92 -20.25 4.74 9.16
CA SER A 92 -19.51 3.80 8.31
C SER A 92 -18.33 4.46 7.60
N CYS A 93 -18.50 5.69 7.07
CA CYS A 93 -17.43 6.42 6.42
C CYS A 93 -16.32 6.85 7.39
N ARG A 94 -16.65 7.23 8.63
CA ARG A 94 -15.69 7.60 9.67
C ARG A 94 -14.93 6.39 10.18
N GLU A 95 -15.64 5.30 10.48
CA GLU A 95 -15.03 4.06 10.98
C GLU A 95 -14.08 3.41 9.97
N LEU A 96 -14.39 3.52 8.66
CA LEU A 96 -13.58 2.98 7.57
C LEU A 96 -12.58 4.00 6.99
N SER A 97 -12.46 5.20 7.58
CA SER A 97 -11.45 6.18 7.19
C SER A 97 -10.03 5.69 7.54
N ARG A 98 -9.01 6.43 7.09
CA ARG A 98 -7.60 6.12 7.40
C ARG A 98 -7.31 6.10 8.90
N ASP A 99 -7.99 6.96 9.66
CA ASP A 99 -7.85 7.10 11.12
C ASP A 99 -8.96 6.38 11.89
N GLY A 100 -9.86 5.70 11.19
CA GLY A 100 -11.00 5.01 11.78
C GLY A 100 -10.61 3.71 12.48
N GLY A 101 -11.35 3.39 13.57
CA GLY A 101 -11.13 2.20 14.40
C GLY A 101 -11.63 0.88 13.77
N GLY A 102 -12.19 0.91 12.57
CA GLY A 102 -12.85 -0.24 11.93
C GLY A 102 -14.36 -0.26 12.19
N SER A 103 -15.11 -1.02 11.39
CA SER A 103 -16.58 -1.17 11.50
C SER A 103 -16.94 -2.58 11.97
N LEU A 104 -18.04 -2.70 12.74
CA LEU A 104 -18.58 -3.98 13.15
C LEU A 104 -19.10 -4.82 11.97
N ASP A 105 -19.51 -4.16 10.90
CA ASP A 105 -20.06 -4.79 9.69
C ASP A 105 -19.02 -4.95 8.57
N VAL A 106 -17.78 -4.49 8.77
CA VAL A 106 -16.65 -4.71 7.85
C VAL A 106 -15.56 -5.44 8.60
N ILE A 107 -15.44 -6.73 8.35
CA ILE A 107 -14.47 -7.62 9.01
C ILE A 107 -13.28 -7.78 8.09
N GLU A 108 -12.14 -7.24 8.51
CA GLU A 108 -10.86 -7.37 7.80
C GLU A 108 -10.03 -8.48 8.46
N MET A 109 -9.62 -9.46 7.67
CA MET A 109 -8.83 -10.60 8.11
C MET A 109 -7.57 -10.71 7.26
N ASP A 110 -6.41 -10.73 7.90
CA ASP A 110 -5.15 -11.11 7.27
C ASP A 110 -5.01 -12.63 7.29
N ALA A 111 -5.08 -13.25 6.12
CA ALA A 111 -4.99 -14.70 6.00
C ALA A 111 -3.59 -15.26 6.31
N ALA A 112 -2.54 -14.43 6.31
CA ALA A 112 -1.21 -14.86 6.75
C ALA A 112 -1.20 -15.25 8.23
N SER A 113 -2.01 -14.55 9.05
CA SER A 113 -2.15 -14.82 10.49
C SER A 113 -3.36 -15.71 10.80
N HIS A 114 -4.40 -15.68 9.99
CA HIS A 114 -5.72 -16.25 10.27
C HIS A 114 -6.28 -17.12 9.13
N GLY A 115 -5.40 -17.73 8.30
CA GLY A 115 -5.79 -18.51 7.12
C GLY A 115 -6.28 -19.94 7.39
N GLY A 116 -6.36 -20.38 8.65
CA GLY A 116 -6.75 -21.73 9.04
C GLY A 116 -8.25 -22.01 8.92
N VAL A 117 -8.61 -23.32 8.95
CA VAL A 117 -10.00 -23.78 8.80
C VAL A 117 -10.94 -23.27 9.90
N ASP A 118 -10.45 -23.09 11.12
CA ASP A 118 -11.28 -22.62 12.24
C ASP A 118 -11.69 -21.17 12.07
N HIS A 119 -10.76 -20.32 11.62
CA HIS A 119 -11.07 -18.93 11.27
C HIS A 119 -12.06 -18.84 10.10
N ALA A 120 -11.92 -19.72 9.10
CA ALA A 120 -12.86 -19.78 7.99
C ALA A 120 -14.28 -20.23 8.43
N ARG A 121 -14.37 -21.14 9.41
CA ARG A 121 -15.66 -21.55 10.00
C ARG A 121 -16.29 -20.41 10.80
N ASP A 122 -15.52 -19.71 11.65
CA ASP A 122 -15.99 -18.54 12.38
C ASP A 122 -16.49 -17.43 11.42
N LEU A 123 -15.75 -17.15 10.36
CA LEU A 123 -16.16 -16.21 9.33
C LEU A 123 -17.48 -16.63 8.66
N ARG A 124 -17.63 -17.93 8.33
CA ARG A 124 -18.88 -18.46 7.77
C ARG A 124 -20.06 -18.30 8.72
N GLU A 125 -19.87 -18.56 10.02
CA GLU A 125 -20.92 -18.40 11.04
C GLU A 125 -21.31 -16.92 11.16
N ARG A 126 -20.35 -16.02 11.22
CA ARG A 126 -20.61 -14.57 11.24
C ARG A 126 -21.33 -14.09 9.98
N ALA A 127 -21.05 -14.68 8.82
CA ALA A 127 -21.68 -14.28 7.56
C ALA A 127 -23.17 -14.65 7.51
N THR A 128 -23.65 -15.61 8.28
CA THR A 128 -25.08 -15.92 8.37
C THR A 128 -25.88 -14.88 9.18
N LEU A 129 -25.20 -14.10 10.00
CA LEU A 129 -25.82 -13.07 10.83
C LEU A 129 -26.03 -11.79 10.02
N ALA A 130 -27.18 -11.14 10.19
CA ALA A 130 -27.45 -9.84 9.59
C ALA A 130 -26.42 -8.77 10.04
N PRO A 131 -26.19 -7.72 9.24
CA PRO A 131 -25.41 -6.56 9.67
C PRO A 131 -26.01 -5.94 10.93
N VAL A 132 -25.14 -5.36 11.77
CA VAL A 132 -25.58 -4.70 13.01
C VAL A 132 -26.20 -3.33 12.71
N ARG A 133 -25.62 -2.60 11.76
CA ARG A 133 -26.03 -1.24 11.43
C ARG A 133 -26.03 -0.97 9.93
N ASP A 134 -25.00 -1.43 9.22
CA ASP A 134 -24.73 -1.07 7.85
C ASP A 134 -25.60 -1.88 6.85
N ARG A 135 -25.55 -1.51 5.58
CA ARG A 135 -26.33 -2.17 4.51
C ARG A 135 -25.81 -3.59 4.22
N TYR A 136 -24.49 -3.74 4.22
CA TYR A 136 -23.82 -4.99 3.92
C TYR A 136 -22.88 -5.39 5.04
N LYS A 137 -22.77 -6.68 5.26
CA LYS A 137 -21.73 -7.31 6.03
C LYS A 137 -20.61 -7.69 5.08
N ILE A 138 -19.47 -7.05 5.20
CA ILE A 138 -18.37 -7.13 4.23
C ILE A 138 -17.19 -7.85 4.88
N PHE A 139 -16.66 -8.85 4.19
CA PHE A 139 -15.47 -9.58 4.60
C PHE A 139 -14.33 -9.26 3.65
N ILE A 140 -13.30 -8.57 4.15
CA ILE A 140 -12.05 -8.31 3.44
C ILE A 140 -11.04 -9.35 3.90
N ILE A 141 -10.62 -10.22 2.97
CA ILE A 141 -9.64 -11.27 3.22
C ILE A 141 -8.36 -10.88 2.50
N ASP A 142 -7.42 -10.31 3.25
CA ASP A 142 -6.12 -9.91 2.73
C ASP A 142 -5.17 -11.12 2.70
N GLU A 143 -4.20 -11.08 1.77
CA GLU A 143 -3.29 -12.19 1.43
C GLU A 143 -4.05 -13.53 1.27
N ALA A 144 -5.18 -13.49 0.55
CA ALA A 144 -6.11 -14.61 0.41
C ALA A 144 -5.45 -15.92 -0.08
N HIS A 145 -4.29 -15.85 -0.75
CA HIS A 145 -3.52 -17.03 -1.14
C HIS A 145 -2.95 -17.82 0.04
N MET A 146 -2.94 -17.23 1.25
CA MET A 146 -2.51 -17.89 2.49
C MET A 146 -3.64 -18.67 3.18
N VAL A 147 -4.88 -18.54 2.70
CA VAL A 147 -5.99 -19.36 3.20
C VAL A 147 -5.74 -20.84 2.82
N THR A 148 -5.78 -21.72 3.80
CA THR A 148 -5.60 -23.16 3.56
C THR A 148 -6.69 -23.71 2.64
N ARG A 149 -6.41 -24.83 1.97
CA ARG A 149 -7.41 -25.48 1.11
C ARG A 149 -8.67 -25.87 1.88
N GLU A 150 -8.52 -26.35 3.11
CA GLU A 150 -9.61 -26.68 4.02
C GLU A 150 -10.38 -25.44 4.44
N GLY A 151 -9.69 -24.30 4.67
CA GLY A 151 -10.29 -23.01 4.94
C GLY A 151 -11.14 -22.53 3.76
N PHE A 152 -10.62 -22.57 2.55
CA PHE A 152 -11.42 -22.25 1.36
C PHE A 152 -12.63 -23.17 1.19
N ASN A 153 -12.46 -24.48 1.42
CA ASN A 153 -13.57 -25.42 1.34
C ASN A 153 -14.69 -25.09 2.37
N ALA A 154 -14.33 -24.59 3.55
CA ALA A 154 -15.30 -24.14 4.54
C ALA A 154 -16.07 -22.88 4.09
N LEU A 155 -15.46 -22.02 3.27
CA LEU A 155 -16.07 -20.80 2.73
C LEU A 155 -16.83 -21.02 1.43
N LEU A 156 -16.58 -22.12 0.69
CA LEU A 156 -17.13 -22.32 -0.66
C LEU A 156 -18.64 -22.11 -0.71
N LYS A 157 -19.39 -22.76 0.19
CA LYS A 157 -20.86 -22.71 0.18
C LYS A 157 -21.39 -21.28 0.33
N ILE A 158 -20.77 -20.45 1.20
CA ILE A 158 -21.24 -19.09 1.44
C ILE A 158 -20.75 -18.10 0.38
N VAL A 159 -19.67 -18.42 -0.33
CA VAL A 159 -19.20 -17.63 -1.49
C VAL A 159 -20.00 -17.98 -2.74
N GLU A 160 -20.49 -19.23 -2.86
CA GLU A 160 -21.34 -19.67 -3.97
C GLU A 160 -22.76 -19.13 -3.88
N GLU A 161 -23.34 -19.22 -2.70
CA GLU A 161 -24.73 -18.83 -2.40
C GLU A 161 -24.75 -17.89 -1.17
N PRO A 162 -24.21 -16.67 -1.29
CA PRO A 162 -24.17 -15.75 -0.17
C PRO A 162 -25.54 -15.18 0.14
N PRO A 163 -25.86 -14.90 1.41
CA PRO A 163 -26.99 -14.04 1.76
C PRO A 163 -26.87 -12.69 1.05
N GLU A 164 -27.99 -12.05 0.70
CA GLU A 164 -28.00 -10.79 -0.06
C GLU A 164 -27.17 -9.68 0.60
N HIS A 165 -27.13 -9.67 1.93
CA HIS A 165 -26.42 -8.70 2.74
C HIS A 165 -24.90 -8.97 2.84
N VAL A 166 -24.38 -10.09 2.33
CA VAL A 166 -22.96 -10.47 2.45
C VAL A 166 -22.19 -10.11 1.21
N LYS A 167 -21.00 -9.54 1.42
CA LYS A 167 -20.03 -9.25 0.34
C LYS A 167 -18.64 -9.74 0.74
N PHE A 168 -17.93 -10.32 -0.22
CA PHE A 168 -16.54 -10.77 -0.05
C PHE A 168 -15.61 -9.96 -0.92
N ILE A 169 -14.46 -9.55 -0.36
CA ILE A 169 -13.38 -8.90 -1.09
C ILE A 169 -12.09 -9.64 -0.75
N PHE A 170 -11.60 -10.42 -1.69
CA PHE A 170 -10.34 -11.13 -1.57
C PHE A 170 -9.23 -10.25 -2.15
N ALA A 171 -8.15 -10.02 -1.41
CA ALA A 171 -6.96 -9.37 -1.90
C ALA A 171 -5.77 -10.35 -1.88
N THR A 172 -4.97 -10.38 -2.95
CA THR A 172 -3.87 -11.34 -3.06
C THR A 172 -2.75 -10.84 -3.95
N THR A 173 -1.52 -11.21 -3.61
CA THR A 173 -0.36 -11.05 -4.51
C THR A 173 -0.21 -12.24 -5.47
N GLU A 174 -0.82 -13.39 -5.16
CA GLU A 174 -0.67 -14.63 -5.92
C GLU A 174 -2.04 -15.22 -6.33
N PRO A 175 -2.69 -14.66 -7.37
CA PRO A 175 -4.04 -15.08 -7.74
C PRO A 175 -4.13 -16.56 -8.17
N ASN A 176 -3.03 -17.14 -8.65
CA ASN A 176 -2.99 -18.55 -9.07
C ASN A 176 -3.04 -19.53 -7.89
N LYS A 177 -2.64 -19.10 -6.68
CA LYS A 177 -2.75 -19.90 -5.46
C LYS A 177 -4.14 -19.86 -4.83
N VAL A 178 -4.98 -18.87 -5.18
CA VAL A 178 -6.38 -18.84 -4.75
C VAL A 178 -7.14 -19.98 -5.42
N LEU A 179 -7.93 -20.71 -4.64
CA LEU A 179 -8.66 -21.87 -5.12
C LEU A 179 -9.52 -21.52 -6.36
N GLY A 180 -9.39 -22.31 -7.43
CA GLY A 180 -10.03 -22.04 -8.72
C GLY A 180 -11.56 -21.89 -8.63
N THR A 181 -12.19 -22.63 -7.72
CA THR A 181 -13.63 -22.54 -7.45
C THR A 181 -14.06 -21.21 -6.84
N ILE A 182 -13.23 -20.58 -6.01
CA ILE A 182 -13.43 -19.22 -5.48
C ILE A 182 -13.22 -18.21 -6.61
N ARG A 183 -12.09 -18.33 -7.32
CA ARG A 183 -11.71 -17.40 -8.40
C ARG A 183 -12.76 -17.34 -9.52
N SER A 184 -13.39 -18.44 -9.87
CA SER A 184 -14.44 -18.48 -10.91
C SER A 184 -15.76 -17.80 -10.51
N ARG A 185 -15.95 -17.49 -9.22
CA ARG A 185 -17.14 -16.84 -8.66
C ARG A 185 -16.90 -15.40 -8.23
N THR A 186 -15.69 -14.91 -8.42
CA THR A 186 -15.31 -13.54 -8.07
C THR A 186 -15.16 -12.68 -9.32
N HIS A 187 -15.51 -11.41 -9.22
CA HIS A 187 -15.12 -10.40 -10.20
C HIS A 187 -13.67 -10.00 -9.97
N HIS A 188 -12.82 -10.30 -10.96
CA HIS A 188 -11.37 -10.14 -10.86
C HIS A 188 -10.91 -8.77 -11.37
N TYR A 189 -10.17 -8.06 -10.52
CA TYR A 189 -9.59 -6.75 -10.79
C TYR A 189 -8.06 -6.81 -10.58
N PRO A 190 -7.26 -6.81 -11.66
CA PRO A 190 -5.81 -6.90 -11.56
C PRO A 190 -5.18 -5.52 -11.36
N PHE A 191 -4.58 -5.28 -10.21
CA PHE A 191 -3.75 -4.12 -9.92
C PHE A 191 -2.37 -4.26 -10.54
N ARG A 192 -1.73 -3.14 -10.87
CA ARG A 192 -0.42 -3.09 -11.53
C ARG A 192 0.54 -2.22 -10.73
N LEU A 193 1.83 -2.39 -10.98
CA LEU A 193 2.83 -1.41 -10.56
C LEU A 193 2.53 -0.07 -11.22
N VAL A 194 2.77 1.01 -10.49
CA VAL A 194 2.52 2.37 -10.98
C VAL A 194 3.74 2.86 -11.75
N PRO A 195 3.55 3.33 -12.99
CA PRO A 195 4.66 3.82 -13.80
C PRO A 195 5.36 5.05 -13.19
N PRO A 196 6.66 5.25 -13.46
CA PRO A 196 7.42 6.40 -12.96
C PRO A 196 6.77 7.76 -13.29
N GLU A 197 6.17 7.88 -14.49
CA GLU A 197 5.53 9.11 -14.97
C GLU A 197 4.32 9.52 -14.12
N VAL A 198 3.67 8.55 -13.46
CA VAL A 198 2.55 8.79 -12.54
C VAL A 198 3.05 9.00 -11.12
N LEU A 199 4.07 8.21 -10.70
CA LEU A 199 4.64 8.31 -9.35
C LEU A 199 5.37 9.62 -9.10
N LEU A 200 6.14 10.11 -10.08
CA LEU A 200 6.98 11.30 -9.89
C LEU A 200 6.19 12.55 -9.49
N PRO A 201 5.15 12.98 -10.23
CA PRO A 201 4.36 14.14 -9.82
C PRO A 201 3.62 13.92 -8.51
N PHE A 202 3.20 12.70 -8.21
CA PHE A 202 2.56 12.36 -6.94
C PHE A 202 3.52 12.54 -5.75
N LEU A 203 4.73 11.98 -5.83
CA LEU A 203 5.73 12.11 -4.77
C LEU A 203 6.20 13.57 -4.61
N GLN A 204 6.36 14.31 -5.72
CA GLN A 204 6.69 15.73 -5.67
C GLN A 204 5.61 16.52 -4.93
N GLY A 205 4.34 16.30 -5.26
CA GLY A 205 3.22 16.96 -4.57
C GLY A 205 3.17 16.66 -3.07
N LEU A 206 3.60 15.46 -2.64
CA LEU A 206 3.71 15.14 -1.23
C LEU A 206 4.87 15.89 -0.55
N CYS A 207 6.02 15.99 -1.20
CA CYS A 207 7.15 16.78 -0.69
C CYS A 207 6.76 18.24 -0.50
N ASP A 208 5.99 18.79 -1.47
CA ASP A 208 5.50 20.18 -1.39
C ASP A 208 4.50 20.35 -0.23
N GLN A 209 3.60 19.40 0.01
CA GLN A 209 2.67 19.41 1.13
C GLN A 209 3.36 19.30 2.49
N GLU A 210 4.39 18.46 2.59
CA GLU A 210 5.22 18.30 3.78
C GLU A 210 6.24 19.44 3.95
N GLN A 211 6.35 20.36 2.98
CA GLN A 211 7.30 21.47 2.96
C GLN A 211 8.77 21.01 3.04
N VAL A 212 9.08 19.87 2.46
CA VAL A 212 10.44 19.32 2.42
C VAL A 212 11.02 19.53 1.02
N PRO A 213 12.02 20.41 0.85
CA PRO A 213 12.74 20.57 -0.40
C PRO A 213 13.45 19.28 -0.80
N VAL A 214 13.50 19.01 -2.11
CA VAL A 214 14.11 17.78 -2.63
C VAL A 214 15.03 18.15 -3.80
N GLU A 215 16.29 17.71 -3.75
CA GLU A 215 17.23 17.92 -4.83
C GLU A 215 16.84 17.13 -6.09
N PRO A 216 17.20 17.64 -7.29
CA PRO A 216 16.99 16.93 -8.55
C PRO A 216 17.60 15.51 -8.51
N GLY A 217 16.85 14.53 -9.02
CA GLY A 217 17.30 13.13 -9.06
C GLY A 217 16.89 12.28 -7.85
N VAL A 218 16.60 12.87 -6.69
CA VAL A 218 16.23 12.11 -5.47
C VAL A 218 14.94 11.31 -5.67
N LEU A 219 13.88 11.91 -6.21
CA LEU A 219 12.61 11.20 -6.41
C LEU A 219 12.74 10.06 -7.43
N GLN A 220 13.62 10.20 -8.42
CA GLN A 220 13.94 9.11 -9.35
C GLN A 220 14.59 7.92 -8.63
N LEU A 221 15.49 8.17 -7.67
CA LEU A 221 16.06 7.12 -6.81
C LEU A 221 14.98 6.44 -5.95
N VAL A 222 14.06 7.22 -5.37
CA VAL A 222 12.94 6.70 -4.57
C VAL A 222 12.04 5.79 -5.42
N ILE A 223 11.68 6.22 -6.64
CA ILE A 223 10.84 5.47 -7.57
C ILE A 223 11.53 4.17 -7.99
N ARG A 224 12.82 4.23 -8.32
CA ARG A 224 13.62 3.06 -8.66
C ARG A 224 13.67 2.06 -7.50
N ALA A 225 13.96 2.53 -6.29
CA ALA A 225 14.00 1.69 -5.10
C ALA A 225 12.64 1.10 -4.71
N GLY A 226 11.54 1.86 -4.93
CA GLY A 226 10.18 1.43 -4.69
C GLY A 226 9.61 0.48 -5.75
N GLY A 227 10.27 0.35 -6.91
CA GLY A 227 9.94 -0.60 -7.97
C GLY A 227 8.49 -0.49 -8.48
N GLY A 228 7.89 0.71 -8.44
CA GLY A 228 6.49 0.95 -8.85
C GLY A 228 5.44 0.66 -7.76
N SER A 229 5.87 0.22 -6.57
CA SER A 229 5.01 0.08 -5.39
C SER A 229 4.83 1.45 -4.72
N VAL A 230 3.62 1.97 -4.68
CA VAL A 230 3.31 3.26 -4.01
C VAL A 230 3.67 3.20 -2.53
N ARG A 231 3.33 2.11 -1.84
CA ARG A 231 3.61 1.93 -0.41
C ARG A 231 5.11 1.94 -0.12
N ASP A 232 5.90 1.23 -0.92
CA ASP A 232 7.34 1.10 -0.69
C ASP A 232 8.03 2.41 -1.06
N SER A 233 7.62 3.10 -2.15
CA SER A 233 8.10 4.44 -2.48
C SER A 233 7.82 5.45 -1.36
N LEU A 234 6.60 5.44 -0.78
CA LEU A 234 6.27 6.31 0.34
C LEU A 234 7.07 5.98 1.61
N SER A 235 7.33 4.69 1.87
CA SER A 235 8.13 4.29 3.02
C SER A 235 9.59 4.74 2.89
N ILE A 236 10.14 4.65 1.68
CA ILE A 236 11.49 5.14 1.36
C ILE A 236 11.56 6.66 1.47
N LEU A 237 10.57 7.36 0.91
CA LEU A 237 10.49 8.82 1.00
C LEU A 237 10.40 9.29 2.45
N ASP A 238 9.58 8.64 3.26
CA ASP A 238 9.44 8.92 4.70
C ASP A 238 10.78 8.78 5.44
N GLN A 239 11.52 7.72 5.14
CA GLN A 239 12.86 7.49 5.70
C GLN A 239 13.86 8.59 5.30
N LEU A 240 13.82 9.05 4.05
CA LEU A 240 14.66 10.14 3.58
C LEU A 240 14.27 11.48 4.23
N MET A 241 12.97 11.76 4.36
CA MET A 241 12.45 12.96 5.04
C MET A 241 12.84 12.99 6.52
N ALA A 242 12.75 11.87 7.23
CA ALA A 242 13.17 11.77 8.62
C ALA A 242 14.67 12.09 8.82
N GLY A 243 15.47 11.87 7.79
CA GLY A 243 16.89 12.20 7.76
C GLY A 243 17.22 13.56 7.15
N ALA A 244 16.24 14.31 6.62
CA ALA A 244 16.48 15.58 5.96
C ALA A 244 16.94 16.65 6.94
N SER A 245 17.79 17.56 6.47
CA SER A 245 18.15 18.76 7.23
C SER A 245 17.03 19.80 7.13
N SER A 246 16.78 20.54 8.20
CA SER A 246 15.76 21.60 8.23
C SER A 246 16.06 22.76 7.26
N GLN A 247 17.29 22.87 6.75
CA GLN A 247 17.71 23.95 5.84
C GLN A 247 17.81 23.52 4.38
N ASN A 248 18.30 22.29 4.11
CA ASN A 248 18.61 21.83 2.74
C ASN A 248 17.60 20.81 2.20
N GLY A 249 16.72 20.28 3.03
CA GLY A 249 15.81 19.21 2.61
C GLY A 249 16.53 17.87 2.37
N ILE A 250 16.11 17.14 1.32
CA ILE A 250 16.68 15.84 0.95
C ILE A 250 17.74 16.04 -0.12
N GLU A 251 19.01 15.83 0.26
CA GLU A 251 20.17 15.94 -0.61
C GLU A 251 20.40 14.64 -1.39
N TYR A 252 20.84 14.75 -2.65
CA TYR A 252 21.02 13.61 -3.55
C TYR A 252 22.06 12.61 -3.03
N ASP A 253 23.24 13.07 -2.62
CA ASP A 253 24.32 12.22 -2.14
C ASP A 253 23.91 11.43 -0.88
N ARG A 254 23.11 12.07 -0.01
CA ARG A 254 22.57 11.43 1.17
C ARG A 254 21.54 10.36 0.82
N ALA A 255 20.70 10.62 -0.17
CA ALA A 255 19.74 9.64 -0.68
C ALA A 255 20.45 8.43 -1.30
N VAL A 256 21.49 8.65 -2.11
CA VAL A 256 22.35 7.61 -2.69
C VAL A 256 22.96 6.75 -1.59
N ALA A 257 23.56 7.38 -0.57
CA ALA A 257 24.21 6.68 0.53
C ALA A 257 23.20 5.84 1.35
N LEU A 258 22.03 6.41 1.69
CA LEU A 258 21.01 5.73 2.48
C LEU A 258 20.40 4.53 1.73
N LEU A 259 20.16 4.68 0.45
CA LEU A 259 19.57 3.64 -0.40
C LEU A 259 20.61 2.60 -0.86
N GLY A 260 21.89 2.86 -0.62
CA GLY A 260 23.01 1.98 -0.99
C GLY A 260 23.20 1.87 -2.51
N TYR A 261 22.85 2.90 -3.27
CA TYR A 261 23.15 2.97 -4.70
C TYR A 261 24.60 3.35 -4.94
N THR A 262 25.12 2.92 -6.08
CA THR A 262 26.42 3.32 -6.55
C THR A 262 26.34 4.76 -7.10
N HIS A 263 27.33 5.60 -6.77
CA HIS A 263 27.40 6.95 -7.34
C HIS A 263 27.51 6.89 -8.86
N ALA A 264 26.74 7.74 -9.57
CA ALA A 264 26.64 7.75 -11.03
C ALA A 264 28.03 7.89 -11.69
N GLN A 265 28.91 8.71 -11.13
CA GLN A 265 30.27 8.88 -11.65
C GLN A 265 31.08 7.58 -11.71
N LEU A 266 30.88 6.69 -10.74
CA LEU A 266 31.59 5.41 -10.70
C LEU A 266 31.01 4.43 -11.71
N LEU A 267 29.69 4.48 -11.94
CA LEU A 267 29.02 3.70 -12.99
C LEU A 267 29.46 4.17 -14.39
N ASP A 268 29.52 5.48 -14.62
CA ASP A 268 29.98 6.05 -15.90
C ASP A 268 31.42 5.63 -16.19
N GLU A 269 32.31 5.70 -15.20
CA GLU A 269 33.71 5.25 -15.34
C GLU A 269 33.80 3.76 -15.71
N VAL A 270 32.97 2.92 -15.12
CA VAL A 270 32.92 1.49 -15.45
C VAL A 270 32.40 1.26 -16.88
N ILE A 271 31.35 1.98 -17.28
CA ILE A 271 30.79 1.87 -18.64
C ILE A 271 31.82 2.32 -19.68
N GLU A 272 32.49 3.45 -19.44
CA GLU A 272 33.56 3.94 -20.32
C GLU A 272 34.74 2.95 -20.41
N ALA A 273 35.19 2.41 -19.27
CA ALA A 273 36.26 1.40 -19.24
C ALA A 273 35.88 0.11 -19.98
N LEU A 274 34.62 -0.34 -19.85
CA LEU A 274 34.09 -1.46 -20.60
C LEU A 274 34.07 -1.18 -22.11
N GLY A 275 33.60 0.00 -22.52
CA GLY A 275 33.57 0.44 -23.92
C GLY A 275 34.97 0.53 -24.53
N ALA A 276 35.95 1.03 -23.76
CA ALA A 276 37.36 1.13 -24.15
C ALA A 276 38.11 -0.21 -24.05
N LYS A 277 37.51 -1.26 -23.46
CA LYS A 277 38.17 -2.54 -23.10
C LYS A 277 39.40 -2.35 -22.19
N ASP A 278 39.31 -1.36 -21.31
CA ASP A 278 40.37 -1.03 -20.32
C ASP A 278 40.16 -1.81 -19.02
N ALA A 279 40.69 -3.02 -18.97
CA ALA A 279 40.59 -3.88 -17.81
C ALA A 279 41.23 -3.28 -16.53
N PRO A 280 42.39 -2.64 -16.55
CA PRO A 280 42.96 -2.03 -15.35
C PRO A 280 42.05 -0.97 -14.72
N THR A 281 41.46 -0.06 -15.47
CA THR A 281 40.51 0.94 -14.99
C THR A 281 39.24 0.31 -14.47
N LEU A 282 38.71 -0.72 -15.14
CA LEU A 282 37.53 -1.47 -14.70
C LEU A 282 37.77 -2.13 -13.33
N PHE A 283 38.87 -2.88 -13.16
CA PHE A 283 39.20 -3.51 -11.86
C PHE A 283 39.46 -2.47 -10.77
N GLY A 284 40.04 -1.34 -11.10
CA GLY A 284 40.23 -0.20 -10.19
C GLY A 284 38.90 0.36 -9.68
N ALA A 285 37.91 0.53 -10.56
CA ALA A 285 36.58 0.99 -10.22
C ALA A 285 35.86 -0.04 -9.32
N VAL A 286 35.86 -1.30 -9.68
CA VAL A 286 35.27 -2.37 -8.85
C VAL A 286 35.92 -2.43 -7.46
N SER A 287 37.25 -2.28 -7.37
CA SER A 287 37.95 -2.26 -6.08
C SER A 287 37.50 -1.10 -5.19
N ARG A 288 37.24 0.08 -5.77
CA ARG A 288 36.68 1.22 -5.02
C ARG A 288 35.27 0.93 -4.51
N VAL A 289 34.40 0.32 -5.33
CA VAL A 289 33.05 -0.10 -4.89
C VAL A 289 33.14 -1.04 -3.69
N VAL A 290 33.98 -2.06 -3.77
CA VAL A 290 34.19 -3.00 -2.67
C VAL A 290 34.73 -2.30 -1.43
N ALA A 291 35.67 -1.35 -1.59
CA ALA A 291 36.26 -0.58 -0.49
C ALA A 291 35.24 0.32 0.23
N THR A 292 34.15 0.75 -0.43
CA THR A 292 33.07 1.49 0.21
C THR A 292 32.07 0.61 0.98
N GLY A 293 32.27 -0.72 0.95
CA GLY A 293 31.40 -1.68 1.63
C GLY A 293 30.07 -1.94 0.91
N GLN A 294 29.94 -1.52 -0.33
CA GLN A 294 28.76 -1.83 -1.15
C GLN A 294 28.76 -3.28 -1.62
N ASP A 295 27.56 -3.86 -1.78
CA ASP A 295 27.40 -5.20 -2.33
C ASP A 295 27.76 -5.20 -3.83
N PRO A 296 28.78 -5.97 -4.26
CA PRO A 296 29.16 -6.05 -5.68
C PRO A 296 28.05 -6.54 -6.61
N ARG A 297 27.07 -7.31 -6.10
CA ARG A 297 25.90 -7.75 -6.90
C ARG A 297 25.02 -6.56 -7.25
N ARG A 298 24.75 -5.71 -6.26
CA ARG A 298 23.94 -4.51 -6.45
C ARG A 298 24.58 -3.53 -7.43
N PHE A 299 25.91 -3.41 -7.38
CA PHE A 299 26.66 -2.61 -8.34
C PHE A 299 26.44 -3.05 -9.81
N VAL A 300 26.26 -4.36 -10.06
CA VAL A 300 25.97 -4.88 -11.41
C VAL A 300 24.50 -4.64 -11.81
N GLU A 301 23.61 -4.51 -10.84
CA GLU A 301 22.19 -4.23 -11.06
C GLU A 301 21.90 -2.74 -11.25
N ASP A 302 22.74 -1.87 -10.67
CA ASP A 302 22.69 -0.42 -10.82
C ASP A 302 23.11 0.04 -12.21
#